data_b5be1628a3c8b578fea2bcc68d3ffec7
#
_entry.id   b5be1628a3c8b578fea2bcc68d3ffec7
#
_cell.length_a   1.000
_cell.length_b   1.000
_cell.length_c   1.000
_cell.angle_alpha   90.00
_cell.angle_beta   90.00
_cell.angle_gamma   90.00
#
_symmetry.space_group_name_H-M   'P 1'
#
loop_
_entity.id
_entity.type
_entity.pdbx_description
1 polymer ?
#
loop_
_entity_poly.entity_id
_entity_poly.type
_entity_poly.pdbx_seq_one_letter_code
_entity_poly.pdbx_strand_id
1 'polypeptide(L)' 'MEILISMNNGENFRFKITEENFKTFKIDTTIYNWLVLNDYGFKSNTEVYIRKDSISYYGIV' A
#
# COMPACT_ATOMS: atom_id res chain seq x y z
N MET A 1 -2.59 12.17 -6.27
CA MET A 1 -1.47 11.33 -6.73
C MET A 1 -1.87 9.87 -6.73
N GLU A 2 -1.12 9.04 -7.41
CA GLU A 2 -1.35 7.60 -7.39
C GLU A 2 -0.14 6.90 -6.79
N ILE A 3 -0.42 5.86 -6.00
CA ILE A 3 0.61 4.98 -5.47
C ILE A 3 0.62 3.68 -6.27
N LEU A 4 1.80 3.15 -6.50
CA LEU A 4 2.01 1.81 -7.03
C LEU A 4 2.71 0.99 -5.96
N ILE A 5 2.15 -0.17 -5.64
CA ILE A 5 2.75 -1.13 -4.71
C ILE A 5 2.96 -2.42 -5.47
N SER A 6 4.21 -2.83 -5.61
CA SER A 6 4.58 -4.06 -6.32
C SER A 6 4.96 -5.13 -5.30
N MET A 7 4.33 -6.28 -5.42
CA MET A 7 4.56 -7.39 -4.52
C MET A 7 5.59 -8.35 -5.11
N ASN A 8 6.26 -9.13 -4.25
CA ASN A 8 7.30 -10.06 -4.67
C ASN A 8 6.78 -11.16 -5.60
N ASN A 9 5.49 -11.47 -5.55
CA ASN A 9 4.88 -12.47 -6.44
C ASN A 9 4.48 -11.89 -7.80
N GLY A 10 4.80 -10.63 -8.07
CA GLY A 10 4.46 -9.97 -9.31
C GLY A 10 3.12 -9.25 -9.32
N GLU A 11 2.33 -9.38 -8.26
CA GLU A 11 1.06 -8.68 -8.14
C GLU A 11 1.29 -7.21 -7.87
N ASN A 12 0.49 -6.34 -8.49
CA ASN A 12 0.58 -4.90 -8.32
C ASN A 12 -0.74 -4.33 -7.86
N PHE A 13 -0.65 -3.34 -6.95
CA PHE A 13 -1.80 -2.53 -6.56
C PHE A 13 -1.50 -1.09 -6.95
N ARG A 14 -2.47 -0.45 -7.60
CA ARG A 14 -2.35 0.93 -8.02
C ARG A 14 -3.64 1.65 -7.73
N PHE A 15 -3.57 2.73 -6.96
CA PHE A 15 -4.77 3.47 -6.58
C PHE A 15 -4.44 4.91 -6.21
N LYS A 16 -5.48 5.73 -6.19
CA LYS A 16 -5.34 7.13 -5.80
C LYS A 16 -5.11 7.22 -4.30
N ILE A 17 -4.16 8.02 -3.90
CA ILE A 17 -3.80 8.21 -2.49
C ILE A 17 -3.57 9.69 -2.24
N THR A 18 -3.96 10.16 -1.06
CA THR A 18 -3.67 11.52 -0.64
C THR A 18 -2.22 11.60 -0.16
N GLU A 19 -1.67 12.82 -0.16
CA GLU A 19 -0.32 13.03 0.37
C GLU A 19 -0.23 12.61 1.83
N GLU A 20 -1.26 12.91 2.62
CA GLU A 20 -1.33 12.53 4.02
C GLU A 20 -1.32 11.02 4.21
N ASN A 21 -2.16 10.31 3.44
CA ASN A 21 -2.21 8.86 3.53
C ASN A 21 -0.91 8.22 3.05
N PHE A 22 -0.25 8.82 2.08
CA PHE A 22 1.04 8.31 1.62
C PHE A 22 2.11 8.44 2.70
N LYS A 23 2.13 9.56 3.43
CA LYS A 23 3.04 9.74 4.56
C LYS A 23 2.78 8.69 5.64
N THR A 24 1.51 8.46 5.95
CA THR A 24 1.13 7.43 6.93
C THR A 24 1.55 6.04 6.46
N PHE A 25 1.34 5.73 5.18
CA PHE A 25 1.75 4.45 4.61
C PHE A 25 3.25 4.23 4.77
N LYS A 26 4.06 5.23 4.46
CA LYS A 26 5.52 5.13 4.59
C LYS A 26 5.94 4.85 6.02
N ILE A 27 5.31 5.49 6.98
CA ILE A 27 5.60 5.28 8.40
C ILE A 27 5.17 3.87 8.79
N ASP A 28 3.97 3.47 8.41
CA ASP A 28 3.39 2.19 8.81
C ASP A 28 4.18 1.00 8.25
N THR A 29 4.79 1.14 7.07
CA THR A 29 5.64 0.08 6.53
C THR A 29 6.89 -0.16 7.36
N THR A 30 7.26 0.76 8.23
CA THR A 30 8.40 0.59 9.13
C THR A 30 8.01 0.07 10.51
N ILE A 31 6.69 0.07 10.83
CA ILE A 31 6.20 -0.26 12.17
C ILE A 31 5.43 -1.58 12.17
N TYR A 32 4.55 -1.79 11.19
CA TYR A 32 3.62 -2.91 11.19
C TYR A 32 4.03 -3.98 10.18
N ASN A 33 3.78 -5.23 10.54
CA ASN A 33 4.04 -6.35 9.64
C ASN A 33 2.95 -6.52 8.59
N TRP A 34 1.74 -6.07 8.90
CA TRP A 34 0.57 -6.16 8.01
C TRP A 34 -0.01 -4.78 7.79
N LEU A 35 -0.45 -4.54 6.57
CA LEU A 35 -1.07 -3.28 6.17
C LEU A 35 -2.40 -3.58 5.51
N VAL A 36 -3.42 -2.78 5.83
CA VAL A 36 -4.73 -2.87 5.19
C VAL A 36 -4.79 -1.76 4.14
N LEU A 37 -4.79 -2.12 2.88
CA LEU A 37 -4.72 -1.13 1.79
C LEU A 37 -5.92 -0.18 1.80
N ASN A 38 -7.08 -0.66 2.23
CA ASN A 38 -8.29 0.15 2.29
C ASN A 38 -8.15 1.34 3.24
N ASP A 39 -7.29 1.23 4.25
CA ASP A 39 -7.03 2.32 5.19
C ASP A 39 -6.30 3.50 4.52
N TYR A 40 -5.68 3.27 3.37
CA TYR A 40 -4.90 4.30 2.67
C TYR A 40 -5.60 4.82 1.41
N GLY A 41 -6.80 4.32 1.14
CA GLY A 41 -7.59 4.80 0.01
C GLY A 41 -7.89 3.77 -1.06
N PHE A 42 -7.37 2.55 -0.94
CA PHE A 42 -7.71 1.47 -1.86
C PHE A 42 -9.19 1.11 -1.70
N LYS A 43 -9.92 1.10 -2.81
CA LYS A 43 -11.36 0.82 -2.79
C LYS A 43 -11.62 -0.59 -3.29
N SER A 44 -12.23 -1.38 -2.44
CA SER A 44 -12.56 -2.77 -2.73
C SER A 44 -13.71 -3.20 -1.83
N ASN A 45 -14.48 -4.19 -2.28
CA ASN A 45 -15.57 -4.75 -1.48
C ASN A 45 -15.05 -5.57 -0.30
N THR A 46 -13.81 -6.04 -0.37
CA THR A 46 -13.15 -6.76 0.70
C THR A 46 -11.94 -5.99 1.17
N GLU A 47 -11.61 -6.13 2.45
CA GLU A 47 -10.38 -5.57 2.97
C GLU A 47 -9.19 -6.36 2.40
N VAL A 48 -8.19 -5.64 1.90
CA VAL A 48 -7.00 -6.26 1.33
C VAL A 48 -5.85 -6.07 2.31
N TYR A 49 -5.36 -7.18 2.85
CA TYR A 49 -4.23 -7.21 3.78
C TYR A 49 -2.99 -7.62 3.02
N ILE A 50 -1.91 -6.85 3.17
CA ILE A 50 -0.62 -7.21 2.58
C ILE A 50 0.44 -7.28 3.67
N ARG A 51 1.40 -8.19 3.51
CA ARG A 51 2.54 -8.25 4.40
C ARG A 51 3.62 -7.28 3.92
N LYS A 52 4.17 -6.53 4.85
CA LYS A 52 5.27 -5.61 4.57
C LYS A 52 6.42 -6.33 3.85
N ASP A 53 6.77 -7.52 4.32
CA ASP A 53 7.90 -8.28 3.77
C ASP A 53 7.67 -8.80 2.36
N SER A 54 6.41 -8.80 1.91
CA SER A 54 6.07 -9.22 0.55
C SER A 54 6.07 -8.07 -0.45
N ILE A 55 6.31 -6.84 0.02
CA ILE A 55 6.41 -5.67 -0.87
C ILE A 55 7.81 -5.66 -1.49
N SER A 56 7.87 -5.69 -2.81
CA SER A 56 9.12 -5.55 -3.55
C SER A 56 9.55 -4.08 -3.59
N TYR A 57 8.63 -3.21 -3.98
CA TYR A 57 8.86 -1.77 -3.97
C TYR A 57 7.51 -1.05 -4.04
N TYR A 58 7.51 0.21 -3.69
CA TYR A 58 6.36 1.08 -3.88
C TYR A 58 6.82 2.50 -4.16
N GLY A 59 5.94 3.30 -4.74
CA GLY A 59 6.26 4.69 -5.02
C GLY A 59 5.07 5.41 -5.62
N ILE A 60 5.27 6.67 -5.88
CA ILE A 60 4.27 7.52 -6.53
C ILE A 60 4.53 7.51 -8.04
N VAL A 61 3.47 7.31 -8.80
CA VAL A 61 3.52 7.27 -10.26
C VAL A 61 2.76 8.43 -10.88
#